data_9e0c34197831306694c289d5ea0b0fa1
#
_entry.id   9e0c34197831306694c289d5ea0b0fa1
#
_cell.length_a   1.000
_cell.length_b   1.000
_cell.length_c   1.000
_cell.angle_alpha   90.00
_cell.angle_beta   90.00
_cell.angle_gamma   90.00
#
_symmetry.space_group_name_H-M   'P 1'
#
loop_
_entity.id
_entity.type
_entity.pdbx_description
1 polymer ?
#
loop_
_entity_poly.entity_id
_entity_poly.type
_entity_poly.pdbx_seq_one_letter_code
_entity_poly.pdbx_strand_id
1 'polypeptide(L)'
;MRQQARTWLAAALLAAAGAASAGVTVNYEKPDEYIDMPRSPQDRDQVLRELTRYFNKLAEDLPAGQNLTITVTDIDLAGREEPRRWAMDDIRIMRGGADWPTMKLRYTLEQNGQVLRSGEETLKNMMYQQRINRHFASDALRYEKQMIDDWFQKTILGAQVSQR
;
A
#
# COMPACT_ATOMS: atom_id res chain seq x y z
N MET A 1 48.20 34.20 46.92
CA MET A 1 47.57 32.91 46.72
C MET A 1 46.19 33.11 46.09
N ARG A 2 46.07 32.93 44.79
CA ARG A 2 44.79 33.06 44.05
C ARG A 2 44.44 31.68 43.53
N GLN A 3 43.41 31.05 44.12
CA GLN A 3 42.85 29.80 43.63
C GLN A 3 41.94 30.11 42.43
N GLN A 4 42.27 29.52 41.29
CA GLN A 4 41.43 29.50 40.09
C GLN A 4 40.46 28.35 40.17
N ALA A 5 39.16 28.62 40.34
CA ALA A 5 38.09 27.65 40.24
C ALA A 5 37.85 27.34 38.73
N ARG A 6 38.14 26.11 38.35
CA ARG A 6 37.81 25.56 36.99
C ARG A 6 36.38 25.04 37.02
N THR A 7 35.45 25.80 36.48
CA THR A 7 34.08 25.36 36.22
C THR A 7 34.07 24.50 34.94
N TRP A 8 33.76 23.22 35.13
CA TRP A 8 33.47 22.30 34.03
C TRP A 8 32.04 22.49 33.61
N LEU A 9 31.79 23.09 32.43
CA LEU A 9 30.48 23.07 31.78
C LEU A 9 30.29 21.69 31.10
N ALA A 10 29.49 20.85 31.71
CA ALA A 10 29.00 19.62 31.05
C ALA A 10 27.87 20.00 30.10
N ALA A 11 28.16 20.03 28.82
CA ALA A 11 27.14 20.17 27.80
C ALA A 11 26.41 18.83 27.62
N ALA A 12 25.20 18.72 28.20
CA ALA A 12 24.30 17.60 27.93
C ALA A 12 23.71 17.76 26.53
N LEU A 13 24.22 16.99 25.56
CA LEU A 13 23.54 16.78 24.29
C LEU A 13 22.27 15.97 24.54
N LEU A 14 21.11 16.59 24.61
CA LEU A 14 19.83 15.89 24.44
C LEU A 14 19.73 15.47 22.97
N ALA A 15 20.04 14.20 22.70
CA ALA A 15 19.62 13.56 21.46
C ALA A 15 18.10 13.46 21.49
N ALA A 16 17.40 14.36 20.79
CA ALA A 16 16.00 14.19 20.48
C ALA A 16 15.87 12.97 19.57
N ALA A 17 15.64 11.81 20.17
CA ALA A 17 15.19 10.62 19.43
C ALA A 17 13.77 10.94 18.95
N GLY A 18 13.66 11.56 17.77
CA GLY A 18 12.40 11.69 17.08
C GLY A 18 11.82 10.28 16.93
N ALA A 19 10.62 10.05 17.44
CA ALA A 19 9.92 8.78 17.20
C ALA A 19 9.80 8.61 15.68
N ALA A 20 10.62 7.71 15.12
CA ALA A 20 10.58 7.38 13.71
C ALA A 20 9.23 6.66 13.49
N SER A 21 8.27 7.39 12.94
CA SER A 21 6.97 6.82 12.55
C SER A 21 7.18 5.91 11.35
N ALA A 22 6.49 4.79 11.32
CA ALA A 22 6.36 4.01 10.10
C ALA A 22 5.44 4.74 9.11
N GLY A 23 5.70 4.59 7.83
CA GLY A 23 4.90 5.27 6.81
C GLY A 23 4.81 4.49 5.50
N VAL A 24 3.72 4.72 4.76
CA VAL A 24 3.55 4.25 3.40
C VAL A 24 3.33 5.45 2.48
N THR A 25 4.05 5.49 1.37
CA THR A 25 3.86 6.47 0.30
C THR A 25 3.41 5.72 -0.96
N VAL A 26 2.28 6.13 -1.54
CA VAL A 26 1.73 5.49 -2.74
C VAL A 26 1.72 6.48 -3.89
N ASN A 27 2.33 6.08 -5.01
CA ASN A 27 2.35 6.82 -6.27
C ASN A 27 1.63 5.99 -7.34
N TYR A 28 0.90 6.65 -8.23
CA TYR A 28 0.25 6.03 -9.38
C TYR A 28 0.87 6.59 -10.66
N GLU A 29 1.44 5.72 -11.48
CA GLU A 29 2.09 6.10 -12.72
C GLU A 29 1.09 5.99 -13.87
N LYS A 30 0.72 7.10 -14.48
CA LYS A 30 -0.23 7.19 -15.60
C LYS A 30 -1.57 6.46 -15.36
N PRO A 31 -2.32 6.81 -14.31
CA PRO A 31 -3.54 6.10 -13.93
C PRO A 31 -4.63 6.11 -15.01
N ASP A 32 -4.55 7.02 -15.98
CA ASP A 32 -5.46 7.09 -17.12
C ASP A 32 -5.25 5.96 -18.15
N GLU A 33 -4.10 5.28 -18.09
CA GLU A 33 -3.74 4.20 -19.00
C GLU A 33 -4.00 2.80 -18.42
N TYR A 34 -4.49 2.69 -17.16
CA TYR A 34 -4.77 1.39 -16.53
C TYR A 34 -5.91 0.64 -17.22
N ILE A 35 -5.79 -0.70 -17.26
CA ILE A 35 -6.58 -1.55 -18.17
C ILE A 35 -8.07 -1.54 -17.85
N ASP A 36 -8.49 -1.71 -16.61
CA ASP A 36 -9.91 -1.81 -16.24
C ASP A 36 -10.27 -0.93 -15.05
N MET A 37 -10.05 0.37 -15.23
CA MET A 37 -10.47 1.39 -14.28
C MET A 37 -11.78 2.03 -14.73
N PRO A 38 -12.57 2.60 -13.79
CA PRO A 38 -13.77 3.32 -14.14
C PRO A 38 -13.53 4.40 -15.20
N ARG A 39 -14.43 4.50 -16.17
CA ARG A 39 -14.35 5.48 -17.25
C ARG A 39 -14.52 6.91 -16.74
N SER A 40 -15.36 7.09 -15.72
CA SER A 40 -15.54 8.37 -15.05
C SER A 40 -14.26 8.75 -14.31
N PRO A 41 -13.67 9.94 -14.54
CA PRO A 41 -12.52 10.41 -13.81
C PRO A 41 -12.77 10.48 -12.29
N GLN A 42 -13.99 10.86 -11.88
CA GLN A 42 -14.37 10.97 -10.47
C GLN A 42 -14.35 9.59 -9.77
N ASP A 43 -14.88 8.56 -10.44
CA ASP A 43 -14.93 7.20 -9.90
C ASP A 43 -13.54 6.57 -9.88
N ARG A 44 -12.74 6.79 -10.92
CA ARG A 44 -11.34 6.39 -10.95
C ARG A 44 -10.55 7.00 -9.78
N ASP A 45 -10.68 8.31 -9.58
CA ASP A 45 -10.04 9.01 -8.47
C ASP A 45 -10.52 8.47 -7.11
N GLN A 46 -11.79 8.08 -7.01
CA GLN A 46 -12.32 7.47 -5.80
C GLN A 46 -11.64 6.13 -5.53
N VAL A 47 -11.52 5.25 -6.53
CA VAL A 47 -10.80 3.97 -6.42
C VAL A 47 -9.35 4.19 -5.96
N LEU A 48 -8.63 5.12 -6.60
CA LEU A 48 -7.23 5.41 -6.25
C LEU A 48 -7.10 5.95 -4.81
N ARG A 49 -7.99 6.85 -4.40
CA ARG A 49 -8.02 7.36 -3.01
C ARG A 49 -8.31 6.24 -2.00
N GLU A 50 -9.20 5.32 -2.35
CA GLU A 50 -9.54 4.21 -1.46
C GLU A 50 -8.40 3.21 -1.33
N LEU A 51 -7.73 2.87 -2.42
CA LEU A 51 -6.52 2.04 -2.39
C LEU A 51 -5.39 2.72 -1.61
N THR A 52 -5.18 4.04 -1.80
CA THR A 52 -4.19 4.81 -1.02
C THR A 52 -4.48 4.76 0.48
N ARG A 53 -5.74 4.96 0.87
CA ARG A 53 -6.15 4.84 2.29
C ARG A 53 -5.90 3.44 2.82
N TYR A 54 -6.13 2.44 2.00
CA TYR A 54 -5.89 1.06 2.38
C TYR A 54 -4.41 0.75 2.59
N PHE A 55 -3.55 1.15 1.67
CA PHE A 55 -2.10 1.02 1.83
C PHE A 55 -1.60 1.76 3.08
N ASN A 56 -2.11 2.98 3.33
CA ASN A 56 -1.74 3.74 4.52
C ASN A 56 -2.18 3.03 5.82
N LYS A 57 -3.31 2.33 5.81
CA LYS A 57 -3.73 1.51 6.95
C LYS A 57 -2.73 0.38 7.24
N LEU A 58 -2.18 -0.24 6.20
CA LEU A 58 -1.17 -1.30 6.36
C LEU A 58 0.15 -0.78 6.95
N ALA A 59 0.40 0.55 6.93
CA ALA A 59 1.54 1.14 7.60
C ALA A 59 1.54 0.91 9.12
N GLU A 60 0.36 0.69 9.72
CA GLU A 60 0.21 0.40 11.14
C GLU A 60 0.89 -0.92 11.54
N ASP A 61 1.04 -1.85 10.58
CA ASP A 61 1.69 -3.14 10.78
C ASP A 61 3.22 -3.09 10.55
N LEU A 62 3.74 -1.95 10.05
CA LEU A 62 5.19 -1.79 9.84
C LEU A 62 5.90 -1.48 11.15
N PRO A 63 7.10 -2.03 11.38
CA PRO A 63 7.95 -1.62 12.48
C PRO A 63 8.27 -0.13 12.45
N ALA A 64 8.44 0.46 13.63
CA ALA A 64 8.83 1.85 13.78
C ALA A 64 10.11 2.16 12.98
N GLY A 65 10.12 3.28 12.27
CA GLY A 65 11.24 3.72 11.43
C GLY A 65 11.31 3.09 10.06
N GLN A 66 10.36 2.21 9.70
CA GLN A 66 10.25 1.69 8.34
C GLN A 66 9.36 2.55 7.47
N ASN A 67 9.79 2.79 6.25
CA ASN A 67 9.04 3.51 5.23
C ASN A 67 8.92 2.64 3.97
N LEU A 68 7.69 2.45 3.52
CA LEU A 68 7.38 1.70 2.32
C LEU A 68 6.92 2.68 1.23
N THR A 69 7.69 2.77 0.16
CA THR A 69 7.29 3.50 -1.05
C THR A 69 6.77 2.51 -2.08
N ILE A 70 5.57 2.74 -2.58
CA ILE A 70 4.91 1.93 -3.60
C ILE A 70 4.65 2.81 -4.82
N THR A 71 5.02 2.34 -5.99
CA THR A 71 4.64 2.94 -7.27
C THR A 71 3.82 1.92 -8.06
N VAL A 72 2.52 2.17 -8.15
CA VAL A 72 1.60 1.35 -8.93
C VAL A 72 1.71 1.74 -10.39
N THR A 73 1.92 0.76 -11.27
CA THR A 73 2.12 0.98 -12.72
C THR A 73 0.95 0.47 -13.55
N ASP A 74 0.10 -0.40 -12.97
CA ASP A 74 -1.10 -0.90 -13.64
C ASP A 74 -2.07 -1.47 -12.60
N ILE A 75 -3.37 -1.33 -12.85
CA ILE A 75 -4.46 -1.93 -12.08
C ILE A 75 -5.48 -2.50 -13.05
N ASP A 76 -5.86 -3.75 -12.81
CA ASP A 76 -6.98 -4.42 -13.43
C ASP A 76 -7.90 -4.89 -12.28
N LEU A 77 -9.06 -4.26 -12.14
CA LEU A 77 -9.98 -4.54 -11.04
C LEU A 77 -10.75 -5.84 -11.28
N ALA A 78 -11.17 -6.50 -10.19
CA ALA A 78 -11.96 -7.72 -10.26
C ALA A 78 -13.28 -7.50 -11.02
N GLY A 79 -13.60 -8.42 -11.92
CA GLY A 79 -14.81 -8.35 -12.72
C GLY A 79 -14.68 -7.42 -13.91
N ARG A 80 -15.81 -7.01 -14.45
CA ARG A 80 -15.88 -6.16 -15.63
C ARG A 80 -16.94 -5.09 -15.46
N GLU A 81 -16.65 -3.85 -15.85
CA GLU A 81 -17.61 -2.76 -15.86
C GLU A 81 -18.54 -2.90 -17.06
N GLU A 82 -19.86 -2.98 -16.81
CA GLU A 82 -20.88 -3.05 -17.86
C GLU A 82 -21.78 -1.81 -17.82
N PRO A 83 -21.87 -1.07 -18.97
CA PRO A 83 -22.72 0.10 -19.06
C PRO A 83 -24.21 -0.31 -18.93
N ARG A 84 -24.93 0.38 -18.06
CA ARG A 84 -26.40 0.22 -17.95
C ARG A 84 -27.10 1.19 -18.90
N ARG A 85 -27.96 0.67 -19.77
CA ARG A 85 -28.72 1.48 -20.74
C ARG A 85 -29.63 2.54 -20.10
N TRP A 86 -30.00 2.37 -18.82
CA TRP A 86 -31.03 3.17 -18.16
C TRP A 86 -30.63 3.67 -16.76
N ALA A 87 -29.38 3.52 -16.37
CA ALA A 87 -28.86 3.99 -15.09
C ALA A 87 -27.70 4.96 -15.32
N MET A 88 -27.54 5.94 -14.41
CA MET A 88 -26.42 6.89 -14.48
C MET A 88 -25.08 6.26 -14.14
N ASP A 89 -25.10 5.10 -13.46
CA ASP A 89 -23.89 4.44 -12.98
C ASP A 89 -23.68 3.10 -13.69
N ASP A 90 -22.46 2.85 -14.13
CA ASP A 90 -22.00 1.55 -14.59
C ASP A 90 -21.97 0.55 -13.44
N ILE A 91 -22.20 -0.72 -13.70
CA ILE A 91 -22.10 -1.77 -12.69
C ILE A 91 -20.90 -2.67 -12.98
N ARG A 92 -20.22 -3.07 -11.93
CA ARG A 92 -19.13 -4.04 -12.02
C ARG A 92 -19.67 -5.45 -11.77
N ILE A 93 -19.53 -6.33 -12.77
CA ILE A 93 -20.00 -7.71 -12.75
C ILE A 93 -18.81 -8.66 -12.62
N MET A 94 -18.83 -9.52 -11.59
CA MET A 94 -17.85 -10.56 -11.36
C MET A 94 -18.41 -11.89 -11.86
N ARG A 95 -17.88 -12.41 -12.97
CA ARG A 95 -18.37 -13.65 -13.59
C ARG A 95 -17.58 -14.88 -13.16
N GLY A 96 -16.42 -14.70 -12.54
CA GLY A 96 -15.55 -15.81 -12.16
C GLY A 96 -14.99 -16.52 -13.38
N GLY A 97 -13.92 -16.05 -13.88
CA GLY A 97 -13.23 -16.60 -15.05
C GLY A 97 -11.86 -15.92 -15.13
N ALA A 98 -11.50 -15.40 -16.28
CA ALA A 98 -10.28 -14.62 -16.47
C ALA A 98 -10.46 -13.13 -16.09
N ASP A 99 -11.27 -12.85 -15.07
CA ASP A 99 -11.61 -11.50 -14.59
C ASP A 99 -11.13 -11.25 -13.13
N TRP A 100 -10.05 -11.92 -12.74
CA TRP A 100 -9.47 -11.75 -11.41
C TRP A 100 -8.69 -10.43 -11.28
N PRO A 101 -8.62 -9.84 -10.07
CA PRO A 101 -7.88 -8.61 -9.87
C PRO A 101 -6.37 -8.83 -10.09
N THR A 102 -5.76 -7.84 -10.73
CA THR A 102 -4.31 -7.78 -10.94
C THR A 102 -3.79 -6.38 -10.64
N MET A 103 -2.60 -6.28 -10.07
CA MET A 103 -1.91 -5.01 -9.85
C MET A 103 -0.42 -5.18 -10.13
N LYS A 104 0.16 -4.30 -10.94
CA LYS A 104 1.61 -4.21 -11.10
C LYS A 104 2.14 -3.06 -10.28
N LEU A 105 3.18 -3.31 -9.53
CA LEU A 105 3.81 -2.29 -8.69
C LEU A 105 5.32 -2.49 -8.55
N ARG A 106 6.00 -1.38 -8.30
CA ARG A 106 7.37 -1.34 -7.78
C ARG A 106 7.32 -0.89 -6.34
N TYR A 107 8.17 -1.42 -5.49
CA TYR A 107 8.23 -1.04 -4.10
C TYR A 107 9.67 -0.90 -3.60
N THR A 108 9.84 -0.06 -2.59
CA THR A 108 11.06 0.09 -1.81
C THR A 108 10.70 0.18 -0.35
N LEU A 109 11.23 -0.74 0.46
CA LEU A 109 11.13 -0.74 1.91
C LEU A 109 12.45 -0.25 2.48
N GLU A 110 12.40 0.81 3.27
CA GLU A 110 13.57 1.42 3.91
C GLU A 110 13.40 1.41 5.42
N GLN A 111 14.52 1.39 6.14
CA GLN A 111 14.58 1.63 7.57
C GLN A 111 15.70 2.61 7.88
N ASN A 112 15.36 3.71 8.53
CA ASN A 112 16.33 4.76 8.90
C ASN A 112 17.19 5.25 7.70
N GLY A 113 16.58 5.33 6.51
CA GLY A 113 17.26 5.75 5.28
C GLY A 113 18.07 4.65 4.57
N GLN A 114 18.06 3.42 5.08
CA GLN A 114 18.72 2.28 4.44
C GLN A 114 17.68 1.39 3.76
N VAL A 115 17.88 1.06 2.48
CA VAL A 115 17.01 0.14 1.74
C VAL A 115 17.18 -1.27 2.29
N LEU A 116 16.07 -1.83 2.81
CA LEU A 116 15.99 -3.22 3.27
C LEU A 116 15.63 -4.17 2.13
N ARG A 117 14.71 -3.73 1.29
CA ARG A 117 14.19 -4.50 0.16
C ARG A 117 13.59 -3.58 -0.89
N SER A 118 13.74 -3.97 -2.14
CA SER A 118 13.04 -3.36 -3.27
C SER A 118 12.74 -4.42 -4.32
N GLY A 119 11.73 -4.16 -5.15
CA GLY A 119 11.37 -5.08 -6.22
C GLY A 119 10.24 -4.55 -7.09
N GLU A 120 9.96 -5.32 -8.13
CA GLU A 120 8.80 -5.14 -9.00
C GLU A 120 8.00 -6.44 -9.00
N GLU A 121 6.71 -6.34 -8.76
CA GLU A 121 5.83 -7.51 -8.65
C GLU A 121 4.51 -7.31 -9.40
N THR A 122 3.96 -8.42 -9.85
CA THR A 122 2.59 -8.49 -10.35
C THR A 122 1.75 -9.30 -9.38
N LEU A 123 0.91 -8.61 -8.64
CA LEU A 123 -0.05 -9.19 -7.73
C LEU A 123 -1.23 -9.76 -8.52
N LYS A 124 -1.74 -10.94 -8.12
CA LYS A 124 -2.90 -11.59 -8.74
C LYS A 124 -3.68 -12.39 -7.70
N ASN A 125 -5.01 -12.36 -7.80
CA ASN A 125 -5.87 -13.24 -7.00
C ASN A 125 -6.81 -14.05 -7.91
N MET A 126 -6.27 -15.08 -8.57
CA MET A 126 -7.02 -15.90 -9.54
C MET A 126 -8.18 -16.68 -8.91
N MET A 127 -8.14 -16.91 -7.60
CA MET A 127 -9.20 -17.63 -6.86
C MET A 127 -10.03 -16.66 -6.00
N TYR A 128 -10.20 -15.42 -6.43
CA TYR A 128 -10.79 -14.34 -5.63
C TYR A 128 -12.22 -14.62 -5.15
N GLN A 129 -13.02 -15.37 -5.91
CA GLN A 129 -14.38 -15.75 -5.52
C GLN A 129 -14.46 -17.02 -4.66
N GLN A 130 -13.44 -17.88 -4.72
CA GLN A 130 -13.45 -19.17 -4.00
C GLN A 130 -12.78 -19.08 -2.61
N ARG A 131 -12.00 -18.03 -2.37
CA ARG A 131 -11.33 -17.83 -1.08
C ARG A 131 -12.22 -17.07 -0.11
N ILE A 132 -12.09 -17.40 1.18
CA ILE A 132 -12.72 -16.60 2.25
C ILE A 132 -12.09 -15.20 2.21
N ASN A 133 -12.94 -14.21 1.97
CA ASN A 133 -12.52 -12.81 1.99
C ASN A 133 -12.81 -12.21 3.37
N ARG A 134 -11.81 -11.56 3.97
CA ARG A 134 -11.93 -10.93 5.31
C ARG A 134 -12.55 -9.53 5.26
N HIS A 135 -12.64 -8.94 4.08
CA HIS A 135 -13.28 -7.64 3.87
C HIS A 135 -14.79 -7.79 3.75
N PHE A 136 -15.54 -6.76 4.14
CA PHE A 136 -17.00 -6.78 4.10
C PHE A 136 -17.51 -6.97 2.66
N ALA A 137 -18.64 -7.66 2.54
CA ALA A 137 -19.26 -7.91 1.24
C ALA A 137 -19.69 -6.62 0.52
N SER A 138 -19.93 -5.55 1.25
CA SER A 138 -20.27 -4.21 0.73
C SER A 138 -19.05 -3.40 0.27
N ASP A 139 -17.82 -3.87 0.52
CA ASP A 139 -16.61 -3.19 0.07
C ASP A 139 -16.38 -3.49 -1.41
N ALA A 140 -16.45 -2.47 -2.24
CA ALA A 140 -16.32 -2.59 -3.69
C ALA A 140 -14.93 -3.08 -4.12
N LEU A 141 -13.89 -2.83 -3.30
CA LEU A 141 -12.49 -3.20 -3.56
C LEU A 141 -12.00 -4.37 -2.68
N ARG A 142 -12.93 -5.18 -2.15
CA ARG A 142 -12.61 -6.27 -1.22
C ARG A 142 -11.63 -7.30 -1.79
N TYR A 143 -11.65 -7.53 -3.08
CA TYR A 143 -10.80 -8.51 -3.75
C TYR A 143 -9.39 -7.97 -4.00
N GLU A 144 -9.29 -6.72 -4.37
CA GLU A 144 -8.03 -5.98 -4.48
C GLU A 144 -7.35 -5.85 -3.12
N LYS A 145 -8.11 -5.49 -2.09
CA LYS A 145 -7.60 -5.40 -0.71
C LYS A 145 -7.10 -6.74 -0.21
N GLN A 146 -7.81 -7.84 -0.45
CA GLN A 146 -7.34 -9.18 -0.10
C GLN A 146 -6.03 -9.53 -0.84
N MET A 147 -5.93 -9.19 -2.12
CA MET A 147 -4.72 -9.40 -2.91
C MET A 147 -3.53 -8.60 -2.37
N ILE A 148 -3.77 -7.35 -1.97
CA ILE A 148 -2.77 -6.47 -1.34
C ILE A 148 -2.35 -7.03 0.03
N ASP A 149 -3.29 -7.52 0.84
CA ASP A 149 -2.99 -8.16 2.13
C ASP A 149 -2.05 -9.36 1.96
N ASP A 150 -2.36 -10.25 1.02
CA ASP A 150 -1.54 -11.42 0.75
C ASP A 150 -0.11 -11.04 0.36
N TRP A 151 0.04 -10.04 -0.50
CA TRP A 151 1.34 -9.51 -0.89
C TRP A 151 2.06 -8.87 0.28
N PHE A 152 1.41 -7.99 1.02
CA PHE A 152 2.00 -7.27 2.14
C PHE A 152 2.50 -8.24 3.21
N GLN A 153 1.67 -9.20 3.62
CA GLN A 153 2.04 -10.21 4.60
C GLN A 153 3.22 -11.07 4.13
N LYS A 154 3.21 -11.50 2.86
CA LYS A 154 4.23 -12.40 2.33
C LYS A 154 5.53 -11.67 1.99
N THR A 155 5.44 -10.53 1.30
CA THR A 155 6.60 -9.84 0.73
C THR A 155 7.18 -8.81 1.69
N ILE A 156 6.34 -8.01 2.34
CA ILE A 156 6.81 -6.92 3.20
C ILE A 156 7.10 -7.43 4.60
N LEU A 157 6.11 -8.05 5.27
CA LEU A 157 6.28 -8.52 6.65
C LEU A 157 7.06 -9.83 6.74
N GLY A 158 6.92 -10.75 5.78
CA GLY A 158 7.68 -12.00 5.73
C GLY A 158 9.20 -11.80 5.65
N ALA A 159 9.65 -10.70 5.05
CA ALA A 159 11.06 -10.31 5.04
C ALA A 159 11.62 -9.99 6.43
N GLN A 160 10.77 -9.62 7.38
CA GLN A 160 11.16 -9.22 8.73
C GLN A 160 11.37 -10.43 9.65
N VAL A 161 10.65 -11.54 9.40
CA VAL A 161 10.78 -12.79 10.17
C VAL A 161 12.11 -13.48 9.88
N SER A 162 12.67 -13.27 8.70
CA SER A 162 13.95 -13.90 8.28
C SER A 162 15.20 -13.20 8.84
N GLN A 163 15.05 -12.03 9.48
CA GLN A 163 16.16 -11.26 10.04
C GLN A 163 16.28 -11.36 11.57
N ARG A 164 15.44 -12.14 12.24
CA ARG A 164 15.49 -12.46 13.65
C ARG A 164 16.04 -13.88 13.83
#